data_b12a71abff358cd5eb1c56bfc1db9776
#
_entry.id   b12a71abff358cd5eb1c56bfc1db9776
#
_cell.length_a   1.000
_cell.length_b   1.000
_cell.length_c   1.000
_cell.angle_alpha   90.00
_cell.angle_beta   90.00
_cell.angle_gamma   90.00
#
_symmetry.space_group_name_H-M   'P 1'
#
loop_
_entity.id
_entity.type
_entity.pdbx_description
1 polymer ?
#
loop_
_entity_poly.entity_id
_entity_poly.type
_entity_poly.pdbx_seq_one_letter_code
_entity_poly.pdbx_strand_id
1 'polypeptide(L)'
;SRLSSSGGMDVIDKYKISEALEKIGEKDLSGADVYGLGKKMDADYVVWGSITKIGNSISLDGKLMDVATYKTPVGVFEQCQGMDEVIPKLSTFSEKINSHILGIAPSYNLPTASSAPVRQPTETPLPLSLRSEDALKSQEGTFTSMINPDFISGVGPLDRKGFWMSKRLTGRIKGMDIGDVNGDGQNEVVFIEDHDVMIYQKIGKEFKLLKKVSGNAYDNYLSVDVADINDNSIDEIIVTNITGNNVLNSFVLEYKDKQYVTIASQLKWFLRVLNSNTMYPLLLGQRKWIDKPFNTPIYSIKWENNEYRESKKTNIPQGLSVYGITIDSMGKGGPERIIALDEYDHLCVYKKTQKPLEQIHVIGGSDELIWKSQDIFGGTSNAFDMTMNDFTTGGDQDKEITYINVRILTYDINKDGKKEVIIVKNLAPGGRLFKNVRIFTKSELYNLEWDGLGFIQNWRTKTIQGYVADYQFKDIDNDGENEIVLAIGLSMSRSVIVAYDLNM
;
A
#
# COMPACT_ATOMS: atom_id res chain seq x y z
N SER A 1 -4.13 32.56 23.43
CA SER A 1 -3.73 31.57 22.43
C SER A 1 -2.56 32.10 21.61
N ARG A 2 -1.58 31.27 21.22
CA ARG A 2 -0.46 31.72 20.40
C ARG A 2 -0.89 32.11 18.99
N LEU A 3 -2.03 31.65 18.52
CA LEU A 3 -2.64 32.04 17.25
C LEU A 3 -3.13 33.50 17.31
N SER A 4 -3.63 33.95 18.47
CA SER A 4 -4.10 35.33 18.66
C SER A 4 -2.97 36.36 18.93
N SER A 5 -1.78 35.91 19.32
CA SER A 5 -0.66 36.79 19.63
C SER A 5 0.07 37.31 18.40
N SER A 6 -0.13 36.73 17.22
CA SER A 6 0.49 37.17 15.95
C SER A 6 -0.30 38.23 15.19
N GLY A 7 -1.36 38.81 15.77
CA GLY A 7 -2.08 39.98 15.29
C GLY A 7 -2.76 39.81 13.94
N GLY A 8 -3.98 39.36 13.90
CA GLY A 8 -4.79 39.24 12.67
C GLY A 8 -5.89 38.19 12.75
N MET A 9 -5.99 37.50 13.86
CA MET A 9 -7.00 36.46 14.07
C MET A 9 -7.63 36.57 15.43
N ASP A 10 -8.96 36.49 15.48
CA ASP A 10 -9.73 36.32 16.69
C ASP A 10 -9.96 34.84 16.93
N VAL A 11 -9.56 34.33 18.10
CA VAL A 11 -9.73 32.93 18.46
C VAL A 11 -10.95 32.80 19.36
N ILE A 12 -11.91 31.97 18.94
CA ILE A 12 -13.14 31.70 19.69
C ILE A 12 -12.80 31.09 21.05
N ASP A 13 -13.49 31.56 22.08
CA ASP A 13 -13.24 31.14 23.45
C ASP A 13 -13.43 29.64 23.68
N LYS A 14 -12.49 29.04 24.42
CA LYS A 14 -12.44 27.60 24.69
C LYS A 14 -13.76 27.09 25.34
N TYR A 15 -14.38 27.88 26.19
CA TYR A 15 -15.63 27.46 26.86
C TYR A 15 -16.77 27.32 25.87
N LYS A 16 -16.87 28.23 24.90
CA LYS A 16 -17.88 28.15 23.83
C LYS A 16 -17.67 26.91 22.95
N ILE A 17 -16.40 26.59 22.66
CA ILE A 17 -16.05 25.39 21.88
C ILE A 17 -16.42 24.13 22.67
N SER A 18 -16.08 24.06 23.96
CA SER A 18 -16.40 22.89 24.81
C SER A 18 -17.91 22.69 24.95
N GLU A 19 -18.68 23.74 25.15
CA GLU A 19 -20.15 23.66 25.21
C GLU A 19 -20.77 23.15 23.90
N ALA A 20 -20.19 23.56 22.76
CA ALA A 20 -20.69 23.12 21.48
C ALA A 20 -20.30 21.64 21.18
N LEU A 21 -19.13 21.19 21.66
CA LEU A 21 -18.69 19.80 21.56
C LEU A 21 -19.49 18.84 22.44
N GLU A 22 -19.85 19.24 23.68
CA GLU A 22 -20.68 18.43 24.55
C GLU A 22 -22.05 18.10 23.93
N LYS A 23 -22.59 19.02 23.11
CA LYS A 23 -23.84 18.80 22.37
C LYS A 23 -23.75 17.87 21.19
N ILE A 24 -22.52 17.57 20.70
CA ILE A 24 -22.25 16.68 19.57
C ILE A 24 -21.93 15.24 20.05
N GLY A 25 -21.56 15.07 21.32
CA GLY A 25 -21.15 13.81 21.94
C GLY A 25 -19.65 13.54 21.74
N GLU A 26 -19.06 12.72 22.63
CA GLU A 26 -17.63 12.31 22.61
C GLU A 26 -17.33 11.32 21.44
N LYS A 27 -17.67 11.66 20.22
CA LYS A 27 -17.27 10.87 19.03
C LYS A 27 -16.10 11.55 18.35
N ASP A 28 -15.23 10.75 17.77
CA ASP A 28 -14.20 11.24 16.85
C ASP A 28 -14.84 12.16 15.80
N LEU A 29 -14.49 13.45 15.85
CA LEU A 29 -15.07 14.45 14.97
C LEU A 29 -14.74 14.17 13.51
N SER A 30 -15.73 13.85 12.72
CA SER A 30 -15.59 13.75 11.26
C SER A 30 -15.37 15.15 10.65
N GLY A 31 -14.85 15.22 9.42
CA GLY A 31 -14.73 16.50 8.71
C GLY A 31 -16.06 17.23 8.54
N ALA A 32 -17.17 16.50 8.43
CA ALA A 32 -18.52 17.05 8.36
C ALA A 32 -18.96 17.65 9.72
N ASP A 33 -18.64 17.00 10.85
CA ASP A 33 -18.93 17.50 12.19
C ASP A 33 -18.15 18.77 12.49
N VAL A 34 -16.87 18.81 12.08
CA VAL A 34 -16.00 19.99 12.20
C VAL A 34 -16.53 21.16 11.37
N TYR A 35 -16.99 20.90 10.16
CA TYR A 35 -17.63 21.91 9.31
C TYR A 35 -18.92 22.45 9.93
N GLY A 36 -19.78 21.56 10.41
CA GLY A 36 -21.02 21.91 11.10
C GLY A 36 -20.75 22.76 12.36
N LEU A 37 -19.72 22.40 13.13
CA LEU A 37 -19.27 23.16 14.29
C LEU A 37 -18.77 24.56 13.88
N GLY A 38 -17.91 24.65 12.85
CA GLY A 38 -17.42 25.91 12.33
C GLY A 38 -18.54 26.86 11.90
N LYS A 39 -19.49 26.35 11.13
CA LYS A 39 -20.68 27.12 10.72
C LYS A 39 -21.53 27.59 11.91
N LYS A 40 -21.77 26.73 12.90
CA LYS A 40 -22.59 27.07 14.08
C LYS A 40 -21.93 28.15 14.94
N MET A 41 -20.61 28.22 14.91
CA MET A 41 -19.82 29.18 15.67
C MET A 41 -19.41 30.44 14.87
N ASP A 42 -19.89 30.56 13.66
CA ASP A 42 -19.54 31.65 12.71
C ASP A 42 -18.01 31.84 12.58
N ALA A 43 -17.31 30.70 12.46
CA ALA A 43 -15.86 30.69 12.31
C ALA A 43 -15.46 30.62 10.84
N ASP A 44 -14.48 31.43 10.43
CA ASP A 44 -13.90 31.36 9.08
C ASP A 44 -13.04 30.10 8.88
N TYR A 45 -12.34 29.72 9.94
CA TYR A 45 -11.44 28.55 9.95
C TYR A 45 -11.65 27.70 11.19
N VAL A 46 -11.49 26.38 11.03
CA VAL A 46 -11.43 25.46 12.16
C VAL A 46 -10.12 24.70 12.12
N VAL A 47 -9.44 24.69 13.28
CA VAL A 47 -8.21 23.91 13.49
C VAL A 47 -8.48 22.85 14.53
N TRP A 48 -8.19 21.60 14.23
CA TRP A 48 -8.27 20.47 15.17
C TRP A 48 -7.11 19.53 14.96
N GLY A 49 -6.81 18.69 15.92
CA GLY A 49 -5.68 17.77 15.80
C GLY A 49 -5.40 17.00 17.07
N SER A 50 -4.26 16.33 17.09
CA SER A 50 -3.83 15.48 18.20
C SER A 50 -2.37 15.74 18.57
N ILE A 51 -2.04 15.39 19.81
CA ILE A 51 -0.66 15.33 20.30
C ILE A 51 -0.38 13.86 20.65
N THR A 52 0.56 13.26 19.97
CA THR A 52 0.93 11.86 20.19
C THR A 52 2.35 11.79 20.75
N LYS A 53 2.51 11.05 21.86
CA LYS A 53 3.81 10.79 22.48
C LYS A 53 4.14 9.30 22.36
N ILE A 54 5.31 9.00 21.76
CA ILE A 54 5.83 7.63 21.65
C ILE A 54 7.28 7.67 22.15
N GLY A 55 7.51 7.06 23.32
CA GLY A 55 8.81 7.16 23.97
C GLY A 55 9.20 8.61 24.25
N ASN A 56 10.32 9.07 23.69
CA ASN A 56 10.79 10.45 23.81
C ASN A 56 10.35 11.36 22.64
N SER A 57 9.74 10.79 21.59
CA SER A 57 9.24 11.55 20.44
C SER A 57 7.81 12.01 20.68
N ILE A 58 7.52 13.27 20.31
CA ILE A 58 6.19 13.88 20.39
C ILE A 58 5.83 14.42 19.02
N SER A 59 4.68 14.03 18.49
CA SER A 59 4.10 14.57 17.25
C SER A 59 2.94 15.49 17.56
N LEU A 60 2.90 16.62 16.89
CA LEU A 60 1.81 17.59 16.90
C LEU A 60 1.18 17.55 15.51
N ASP A 61 0.00 16.99 15.41
CA ASP A 61 -0.73 16.83 14.16
C ASP A 61 -1.97 17.70 14.17
N GLY A 62 -2.11 18.57 13.18
CA GLY A 62 -3.26 19.45 13.05
C GLY A 62 -3.84 19.46 11.65
N LYS A 63 -5.10 19.78 11.56
CA LYS A 63 -5.83 20.01 10.33
C LYS A 63 -6.45 21.40 10.38
N LEU A 64 -6.36 22.12 9.28
CA LEU A 64 -6.98 23.43 9.08
C LEU A 64 -8.05 23.31 8.00
N MET A 65 -9.27 23.68 8.31
CA MET A 65 -10.39 23.77 7.38
C MET A 65 -10.82 25.19 7.17
N ASP A 66 -10.97 25.62 5.94
CA ASP A 66 -11.65 26.84 5.55
C ASP A 66 -13.15 26.56 5.47
N VAL A 67 -13.92 27.14 6.37
CA VAL A 67 -15.36 26.89 6.50
C VAL A 67 -16.16 27.56 5.37
N ALA A 68 -15.66 28.70 4.85
CA ALA A 68 -16.35 29.43 3.78
C ALA A 68 -16.30 28.67 2.43
N THR A 69 -15.15 28.05 2.14
CA THR A 69 -14.92 27.39 0.84
C THR A 69 -15.18 25.88 0.87
N TYR A 70 -15.34 25.28 2.06
CA TYR A 70 -15.48 23.82 2.25
C TYR A 70 -14.44 23.00 1.49
N LYS A 71 -13.22 23.51 1.43
CA LYS A 71 -12.10 22.79 0.80
C LYS A 71 -11.57 21.70 1.69
N THR A 72 -10.94 20.71 1.09
CA THR A 72 -10.22 19.64 1.80
C THR A 72 -9.30 20.22 2.86
N PRO A 73 -9.38 19.76 4.13
CA PRO A 73 -8.55 20.28 5.20
C PRO A 73 -7.06 20.16 4.90
N VAL A 74 -6.31 21.21 5.20
CA VAL A 74 -4.85 21.24 5.07
C VAL A 74 -4.22 20.64 6.32
N GLY A 75 -3.35 19.63 6.16
CA GLY A 75 -2.59 19.04 7.25
C GLY A 75 -1.37 19.91 7.63
N VAL A 76 -1.21 20.19 8.93
CA VAL A 76 -0.03 20.85 9.50
C VAL A 76 0.53 19.95 10.59
N PHE A 77 1.83 19.68 10.55
CA PHE A 77 2.46 18.84 11.57
C PHE A 77 3.83 19.37 12.01
N GLU A 78 4.22 19.02 13.24
CA GLU A 78 5.53 19.23 13.83
C GLU A 78 5.92 18.03 14.68
N GLN A 79 7.21 17.72 14.72
CA GLN A 79 7.76 16.68 15.60
C GLN A 79 8.87 17.27 16.49
N CYS A 80 8.97 16.75 17.71
CA CYS A 80 10.02 17.13 18.65
C CYS A 80 10.52 15.92 19.47
N GLN A 81 11.75 16.04 19.97
CA GLN A 81 12.39 15.06 20.82
C GLN A 81 12.37 15.57 22.27
N GLY A 82 11.46 15.00 23.08
CA GLY A 82 11.29 15.39 24.47
C GLY A 82 10.34 16.58 24.71
N MET A 83 9.95 16.72 25.97
CA MET A 83 8.96 17.75 26.40
C MET A 83 9.52 19.18 26.27
N ASP A 84 10.82 19.35 26.36
CA ASP A 84 11.47 20.67 26.34
C ASP A 84 11.36 21.37 24.98
N GLU A 85 11.25 20.57 23.90
CA GLU A 85 11.09 21.08 22.54
C GLU A 85 9.63 21.36 22.15
N VAL A 86 8.65 20.88 22.92
CA VAL A 86 7.22 21.04 22.60
C VAL A 86 6.84 22.52 22.49
N ILE A 87 7.34 23.35 23.42
CA ILE A 87 6.98 24.78 23.45
C ILE A 87 7.52 25.56 22.22
N PRO A 88 8.78 25.43 21.82
CA PRO A 88 9.28 26.00 20.57
C PRO A 88 8.51 25.48 19.34
N LYS A 89 8.27 24.18 19.27
CA LYS A 89 7.56 23.55 18.14
C LYS A 89 6.09 23.95 18.04
N LEU A 90 5.41 24.22 19.13
CA LEU A 90 4.06 24.81 19.14
C LEU A 90 4.05 26.23 18.51
N SER A 91 5.12 26.98 18.64
CA SER A 91 5.23 28.28 17.95
C SER A 91 5.35 28.11 16.46
N THR A 92 6.28 27.25 15.99
CA THR A 92 6.43 26.90 14.57
C THR A 92 5.14 26.32 13.97
N PHE A 93 4.43 25.46 14.71
CA PHE A 93 3.15 24.92 14.32
C PHE A 93 2.09 26.03 14.13
N SER A 94 2.02 26.98 15.07
CA SER A 94 1.10 28.12 14.98
C SER A 94 1.45 29.04 13.80
N GLU A 95 2.74 29.27 13.52
CA GLU A 95 3.18 30.05 12.38
C GLU A 95 2.82 29.41 11.04
N LYS A 96 2.93 28.07 10.94
CA LYS A 96 2.49 27.33 9.75
C LYS A 96 1.00 27.49 9.50
N ILE A 97 0.17 27.40 10.55
CA ILE A 97 -1.28 27.63 10.44
C ILE A 97 -1.55 29.07 9.97
N ASN A 98 -0.91 30.05 10.58
CA ASN A 98 -1.07 31.45 10.22
C ASN A 98 -0.68 31.73 8.77
N SER A 99 0.42 31.14 8.30
CA SER A 99 0.88 31.28 6.91
C SER A 99 -0.13 30.72 5.92
N HIS A 100 -0.76 29.60 6.25
CA HIS A 100 -1.83 29.03 5.41
C HIS A 100 -3.08 29.90 5.38
N ILE A 101 -3.49 30.47 6.51
CA ILE A 101 -4.68 31.35 6.59
C ILE A 101 -4.44 32.67 5.86
N LEU A 102 -3.26 33.25 6.01
CA LEU A 102 -2.91 34.55 5.41
C LEU A 102 -2.43 34.43 3.96
N GLY A 103 -2.29 33.22 3.41
CA GLY A 103 -1.80 32.98 2.04
C GLY A 103 -0.33 33.39 1.84
N ILE A 104 0.43 33.48 2.93
CA ILE A 104 1.84 33.87 2.90
C ILE A 104 2.69 32.61 2.71
N ALA A 105 3.51 32.58 1.66
CA ALA A 105 4.46 31.47 1.49
C ALA A 105 5.45 31.46 2.67
N PRO A 106 5.67 30.29 3.34
CA PRO A 106 6.61 30.24 4.45
C PRO A 106 8.02 30.61 3.99
N SER A 107 8.58 31.67 4.55
CA SER A 107 9.97 32.06 4.34
C SER A 107 10.86 31.11 5.16
N TYR A 108 11.49 30.17 4.50
CA TYR A 108 12.55 29.38 5.12
C TYR A 108 13.82 30.22 5.23
N ASN A 109 14.16 30.66 6.42
CA ASN A 109 15.51 31.15 6.70
C ASN A 109 16.46 29.96 6.73
N LEU A 110 17.17 29.72 5.62
CA LEU A 110 18.35 28.86 5.62
C LEU A 110 19.43 29.51 6.51
N PRO A 111 19.99 28.79 7.48
CA PRO A 111 21.20 29.29 8.15
C PRO A 111 22.34 29.30 7.14
N THR A 112 22.91 30.48 6.94
CA THR A 112 24.12 30.70 6.15
C THR A 112 25.26 29.91 6.78
N ALA A 113 25.79 28.94 6.04
CA ALA A 113 26.94 28.14 6.44
C ALA A 113 28.18 29.02 6.51
N SER A 114 28.71 29.21 7.72
CA SER A 114 30.04 29.74 7.97
C SER A 114 31.08 28.73 7.51
N SER A 115 31.97 29.14 6.66
CA SER A 115 33.09 28.38 6.10
C SER A 115 34.08 27.95 7.19
N ALA A 116 34.24 26.65 7.40
CA ALA A 116 35.38 26.06 8.13
C ALA A 116 36.08 25.01 7.25
N PRO A 117 37.39 24.78 7.40
CA PRO A 117 38.22 24.19 6.37
C PRO A 117 38.04 22.67 6.27
N VAL A 118 38.08 22.20 5.03
CA VAL A 118 38.03 20.79 4.60
C VAL A 118 39.18 19.99 5.21
N ARG A 119 38.86 19.01 6.05
CA ARG A 119 39.73 17.87 6.33
C ARG A 119 39.21 16.67 5.56
N GLN A 120 40.08 16.13 4.71
CA GLN A 120 39.82 14.85 4.01
C GLN A 120 39.70 13.71 5.04
N PRO A 121 38.69 12.84 4.94
CA PRO A 121 38.65 11.61 5.74
C PRO A 121 39.38 10.49 5.00
N THR A 122 40.30 9.85 5.67
CA THR A 122 40.83 8.54 5.34
C THR A 122 39.76 7.48 5.61
N GLU A 123 39.31 6.83 4.55
CA GLU A 123 38.32 5.77 4.64
C GLU A 123 38.96 4.45 5.10
N THR A 124 38.45 3.91 6.20
CA THR A 124 38.52 2.49 6.50
C THR A 124 37.10 1.92 6.42
N PRO A 125 36.85 0.88 5.61
CA PRO A 125 35.51 0.30 5.52
C PRO A 125 35.17 -0.47 6.78
N LEU A 126 34.08 -0.11 7.45
CA LEU A 126 33.50 -0.87 8.55
C LEU A 126 32.62 -2.02 8.00
N PRO A 127 32.64 -3.21 8.65
CA PRO A 127 31.84 -4.36 8.23
C PRO A 127 30.35 -4.07 8.29
N LEU A 128 29.59 -4.58 7.31
CA LEU A 128 28.15 -4.36 7.12
C LEU A 128 27.25 -4.77 8.32
N SER A 129 27.76 -5.52 9.28
CA SER A 129 26.99 -6.07 10.40
C SER A 129 26.71 -5.09 11.57
N LEU A 130 27.12 -3.84 11.48
CA LEU A 130 26.98 -2.84 12.56
C LEU A 130 26.15 -1.61 12.18
N ARG A 131 25.35 -1.65 11.14
CA ARG A 131 24.48 -0.53 10.82
C ARG A 131 23.17 -0.70 11.59
N SER A 132 23.02 0.02 12.71
CA SER A 132 21.76 0.10 13.43
C SER A 132 20.71 0.86 12.60
N GLU A 133 19.43 0.51 12.78
CA GLU A 133 18.28 1.20 12.14
C GLU A 133 18.33 2.74 12.30
N ASP A 134 18.93 3.22 13.40
CA ASP A 134 19.05 4.66 13.68
C ASP A 134 20.09 5.36 12.80
N ALA A 135 21.14 4.66 12.35
CA ALA A 135 22.11 5.22 11.41
C ALA A 135 21.53 5.36 10.00
N LEU A 136 20.54 4.54 9.63
CA LEU A 136 19.80 4.64 8.36
C LEU A 136 18.73 5.75 8.39
N LYS A 137 18.14 6.01 9.56
CA LYS A 137 17.15 7.10 9.76
C LYS A 137 17.79 8.49 9.70
N SER A 138 19.07 8.64 9.99
CA SER A 138 19.77 9.94 9.95
C SER A 138 20.19 10.42 8.56
N GLN A 139 20.04 9.61 7.51
CA GLN A 139 20.25 10.02 6.12
C GLN A 139 18.94 10.41 5.42
N GLU A 140 18.13 11.25 6.03
CA GLU A 140 17.00 11.89 5.35
C GLU A 140 17.53 12.91 4.32
N GLY A 141 17.74 12.39 3.10
CA GLY A 141 18.04 13.25 1.95
C GLY A 141 16.82 14.08 1.56
N THR A 142 17.04 15.33 1.29
CA THR A 142 16.08 16.30 0.78
C THR A 142 15.27 15.76 -0.40
N PHE A 143 13.94 15.83 -0.29
CA PHE A 143 12.99 15.45 -1.32
C PHE A 143 13.09 16.35 -2.54
N THR A 144 13.62 15.88 -3.65
CA THR A 144 13.78 16.72 -4.84
C THR A 144 13.06 16.24 -6.10
N SER A 145 12.51 15.03 -6.12
CA SER A 145 11.68 14.58 -7.26
C SER A 145 10.70 13.49 -6.84
N MET A 146 9.68 13.28 -7.68
CA MET A 146 8.65 12.26 -7.47
C MET A 146 9.25 10.85 -7.35
N ILE A 147 10.36 10.62 -8.03
CA ILE A 147 11.19 9.40 -7.95
C ILE A 147 12.64 9.87 -8.05
N ASN A 148 13.42 9.54 -7.03
CA ASN A 148 14.82 9.93 -6.99
C ASN A 148 15.65 8.95 -7.84
N PRO A 149 16.59 9.40 -8.68
CA PRO A 149 17.49 8.51 -9.42
C PRO A 149 18.33 7.59 -8.52
N ASP A 150 18.54 7.94 -7.24
CA ASP A 150 19.08 7.02 -6.23
C ASP A 150 17.93 6.29 -5.52
N PHE A 151 17.31 5.34 -6.20
CA PHE A 151 16.11 4.63 -5.73
C PHE A 151 16.33 3.87 -4.41
N ILE A 152 17.48 3.24 -4.23
CA ILE A 152 17.82 2.43 -3.05
C ILE A 152 18.71 3.20 -2.10
N SER A 153 18.37 3.17 -0.80
CA SER A 153 19.19 3.74 0.29
C SER A 153 20.07 2.66 0.90
N GLY A 154 21.36 2.95 1.11
CA GLY A 154 22.27 2.07 1.85
C GLY A 154 23.15 1.17 1.00
N VAL A 155 22.95 1.13 -0.30
CA VAL A 155 23.84 0.46 -1.25
C VAL A 155 24.71 1.52 -1.92
N GLY A 156 26.00 1.21 -2.18
CA GLY A 156 26.91 2.10 -2.94
C GLY A 156 26.35 2.45 -4.32
N PRO A 157 27.05 3.27 -5.11
CA PRO A 157 26.55 3.65 -6.43
C PRO A 157 26.34 2.40 -7.27
N LEU A 158 25.07 2.04 -7.43
CA LEU A 158 24.65 1.02 -8.40
C LEU A 158 24.99 1.55 -9.79
N ASP A 159 25.59 0.72 -10.62
CA ASP A 159 25.83 1.05 -12.02
C ASP A 159 24.45 1.21 -12.69
N ARG A 160 24.08 2.43 -13.04
CA ARG A 160 22.72 2.84 -13.35
C ARG A 160 22.36 2.52 -14.78
N LYS A 161 22.02 1.28 -15.07
CA LYS A 161 21.29 0.94 -16.26
C LYS A 161 19.81 0.84 -15.90
N GLY A 162 18.96 1.69 -16.44
CA GLY A 162 17.57 1.39 -16.57
C GLY A 162 16.62 1.86 -15.46
N PHE A 163 16.38 3.16 -15.42
CA PHE A 163 15.14 3.71 -14.89
C PHE A 163 14.22 4.06 -16.04
N TRP A 164 12.99 3.56 -16.01
CA TRP A 164 11.96 3.94 -16.95
C TRP A 164 10.67 4.36 -16.22
N MET A 165 9.98 5.33 -16.79
CA MET A 165 8.69 5.79 -16.29
C MET A 165 7.76 6.06 -17.45
N SER A 166 6.52 5.58 -17.36
CA SER A 166 5.48 5.87 -18.33
C SER A 166 5.10 7.35 -18.35
N LYS A 167 4.44 7.79 -19.42
CA LYS A 167 3.66 9.04 -19.37
C LYS A 167 2.58 8.91 -18.30
N ARG A 168 2.10 10.05 -17.80
CA ARG A 168 0.98 10.05 -16.86
C ARG A 168 -0.24 9.42 -17.51
N LEU A 169 -0.74 8.37 -16.89
CA LEU A 169 -1.98 7.68 -17.26
C LEU A 169 -3.15 8.42 -16.60
N THR A 170 -4.25 8.54 -17.34
CA THR A 170 -5.52 9.02 -16.78
C THR A 170 -6.21 7.83 -16.14
N GLY A 171 -6.62 7.96 -14.88
CA GLY A 171 -7.25 6.90 -14.11
C GLY A 171 -6.45 6.53 -12.86
N ARG A 172 -7.08 5.76 -12.00
CA ARG A 172 -6.50 5.25 -10.77
C ARG A 172 -6.26 3.75 -10.91
N ILE A 173 -4.99 3.38 -11.02
CA ILE A 173 -4.62 1.98 -11.02
C ILE A 173 -4.89 1.39 -9.64
N LYS A 174 -5.53 0.22 -9.60
CA LYS A 174 -5.90 -0.52 -8.39
C LYS A 174 -5.12 -1.83 -8.22
N GLY A 175 -4.69 -2.42 -9.31
CA GLY A 175 -3.88 -3.63 -9.35
C GLY A 175 -3.13 -3.73 -10.65
N MET A 176 -2.02 -4.43 -10.68
CA MET A 176 -1.16 -4.60 -11.85
C MET A 176 -0.46 -5.96 -11.82
N ASP A 177 -0.34 -6.59 -12.98
CA ASP A 177 0.54 -7.74 -13.19
C ASP A 177 1.15 -7.71 -14.60
N ILE A 178 2.12 -8.59 -14.87
CA ILE A 178 2.89 -8.63 -16.10
C ILE A 178 2.99 -10.09 -16.57
N GLY A 179 2.82 -10.32 -17.86
CA GLY A 179 2.99 -11.63 -18.51
C GLY A 179 2.57 -11.60 -19.96
N ASP A 180 2.83 -12.70 -20.68
CA ASP A 180 2.48 -12.86 -22.09
C ASP A 180 1.00 -13.23 -22.23
N VAL A 181 0.15 -12.21 -22.23
CA VAL A 181 -1.32 -12.41 -22.28
C VAL A 181 -1.87 -12.50 -23.71
N ASN A 182 -1.01 -12.46 -24.74
CA ASN A 182 -1.42 -12.57 -26.12
C ASN A 182 -0.74 -13.74 -26.88
N GLY A 183 0.23 -14.43 -26.25
CA GLY A 183 0.93 -15.59 -26.78
C GLY A 183 1.94 -15.24 -27.85
N ASP A 184 2.48 -14.03 -27.89
CA ASP A 184 3.49 -13.59 -28.85
C ASP A 184 4.94 -13.76 -28.36
N GLY A 185 5.12 -14.23 -27.12
CA GLY A 185 6.41 -14.42 -26.48
C GLY A 185 6.97 -13.14 -25.84
N GLN A 186 6.19 -12.08 -25.76
CA GLN A 186 6.53 -10.84 -25.08
C GLN A 186 5.53 -10.52 -23.98
N ASN A 187 6.02 -9.99 -22.88
CA ASN A 187 5.18 -9.63 -21.76
C ASN A 187 4.40 -8.34 -22.02
N GLU A 188 3.16 -8.32 -21.62
CA GLU A 188 2.32 -7.14 -21.46
C GLU A 188 2.21 -6.73 -20.01
N VAL A 189 1.94 -5.44 -19.81
CA VAL A 189 1.54 -4.89 -18.51
C VAL A 189 0.02 -4.80 -18.47
N VAL A 190 -0.57 -5.58 -17.59
CA VAL A 190 -2.02 -5.59 -17.36
C VAL A 190 -2.31 -4.87 -16.05
N PHE A 191 -3.15 -3.86 -16.09
CA PHE A 191 -3.63 -3.22 -14.86
C PHE A 191 -5.13 -2.98 -14.90
N ILE A 192 -5.70 -2.86 -13.72
CA ILE A 192 -7.12 -2.58 -13.55
C ILE A 192 -7.35 -1.19 -12.97
N GLU A 193 -8.43 -0.58 -13.43
CA GLU A 193 -9.07 0.60 -12.86
C GLU A 193 -10.38 0.15 -12.16
N ASP A 194 -11.35 1.04 -11.96
CA ASP A 194 -12.58 0.68 -11.23
C ASP A 194 -13.36 -0.46 -11.89
N HIS A 195 -13.51 -0.42 -13.21
CA HIS A 195 -14.22 -1.44 -13.99
C HIS A 195 -13.62 -1.67 -15.38
N ASP A 196 -12.38 -1.30 -15.58
CA ASP A 196 -11.66 -1.48 -16.83
C ASP A 196 -10.39 -2.33 -16.62
N VAL A 197 -10.12 -3.23 -17.55
CA VAL A 197 -8.84 -3.92 -17.70
C VAL A 197 -8.08 -3.25 -18.83
N MET A 198 -6.88 -2.78 -18.53
CA MET A 198 -6.01 -2.07 -19.46
C MET A 198 -4.79 -2.94 -19.77
N ILE A 199 -4.53 -3.21 -21.04
CA ILE A 199 -3.42 -4.04 -21.49
C ILE A 199 -2.49 -3.17 -22.31
N TYR A 200 -1.26 -3.01 -21.83
CA TYR A 200 -0.21 -2.19 -22.42
C TYR A 200 1.02 -3.03 -22.72
N GLN A 201 1.83 -2.57 -23.66
CA GLN A 201 3.15 -3.11 -23.93
C GLN A 201 4.21 -2.01 -23.87
N LYS A 202 5.33 -2.30 -23.21
CA LYS A 202 6.50 -1.41 -23.21
C LYS A 202 7.37 -1.78 -24.41
N ILE A 203 7.53 -0.84 -25.35
CA ILE A 203 8.36 -1.00 -26.55
C ILE A 203 9.42 0.10 -26.54
N GLY A 204 10.62 -0.22 -26.13
CA GLY A 204 11.67 0.75 -25.93
C GLY A 204 11.25 1.81 -24.90
N LYS A 205 11.12 3.07 -25.30
CA LYS A 205 10.65 4.18 -24.43
C LYS A 205 9.13 4.37 -24.44
N GLU A 206 8.44 3.74 -25.36
CA GLU A 206 6.99 3.90 -25.51
C GLU A 206 6.23 2.92 -24.62
N PHE A 207 5.10 3.38 -24.11
CA PHE A 207 4.12 2.57 -23.37
C PHE A 207 2.80 2.64 -24.15
N LYS A 208 2.53 1.60 -24.92
CA LYS A 208 1.48 1.57 -25.91
C LYS A 208 0.27 0.79 -25.39
N LEU A 209 -0.91 1.40 -25.40
CA LEU A 209 -2.16 0.70 -25.16
C LEU A 209 -2.43 -0.28 -26.30
N LEU A 210 -2.53 -1.57 -26.00
CA LEU A 210 -2.93 -2.62 -26.94
C LEU A 210 -4.44 -2.82 -26.92
N LYS A 211 -5.02 -2.91 -25.70
CA LYS A 211 -6.44 -3.17 -25.52
C LYS A 211 -6.96 -2.58 -24.22
N LYS A 212 -8.22 -2.14 -24.27
CA LYS A 212 -9.06 -1.86 -23.12
C LYS A 212 -10.25 -2.82 -23.16
N VAL A 213 -10.51 -3.50 -22.04
CA VAL A 213 -11.69 -4.35 -21.85
C VAL A 213 -12.51 -3.72 -20.72
N SER A 214 -13.68 -3.17 -21.07
CA SER A 214 -14.55 -2.48 -20.11
C SER A 214 -15.61 -3.42 -19.57
N GLY A 215 -15.80 -3.38 -18.25
CA GLY A 215 -16.89 -4.04 -17.54
C GLY A 215 -18.12 -3.13 -17.41
N ASN A 216 -18.97 -3.44 -16.44
CA ASN A 216 -20.17 -2.65 -16.15
C ASN A 216 -19.84 -1.50 -15.19
N ALA A 217 -20.58 -0.42 -15.26
CA ALA A 217 -20.40 0.76 -14.39
C ALA A 217 -20.57 0.46 -12.89
N TYR A 218 -21.17 -0.66 -12.53
CA TYR A 218 -21.36 -1.11 -11.15
C TYR A 218 -20.33 -2.15 -10.70
N ASP A 219 -19.39 -2.50 -11.56
CA ASP A 219 -18.28 -3.39 -11.19
C ASP A 219 -17.23 -2.62 -10.37
N ASN A 220 -16.62 -3.29 -9.43
CA ASN A 220 -15.52 -2.79 -8.62
C ASN A 220 -14.40 -3.84 -8.67
N TYR A 221 -13.46 -3.66 -9.59
CA TYR A 221 -12.30 -4.54 -9.70
C TYR A 221 -11.35 -4.32 -8.53
N LEU A 222 -10.97 -5.39 -7.86
CA LEU A 222 -10.16 -5.34 -6.65
C LEU A 222 -8.71 -5.75 -6.89
N SER A 223 -8.48 -6.78 -7.67
CA SER A 223 -7.15 -7.30 -7.98
C SER A 223 -7.09 -7.87 -9.38
N VAL A 224 -5.90 -7.88 -9.94
CA VAL A 224 -5.56 -8.58 -11.18
C VAL A 224 -4.29 -9.39 -10.96
N ASP A 225 -4.29 -10.60 -11.51
CA ASP A 225 -3.11 -11.47 -11.61
C ASP A 225 -3.04 -12.04 -13.04
N VAL A 226 -1.81 -12.31 -13.50
CA VAL A 226 -1.52 -12.84 -14.84
C VAL A 226 -0.67 -14.09 -14.69
N ALA A 227 -1.17 -15.21 -15.20
CA ALA A 227 -0.48 -16.50 -15.20
C ALA A 227 -1.19 -17.53 -16.07
N ASP A 228 -0.44 -18.47 -16.65
CA ASP A 228 -0.97 -19.65 -17.34
C ASP A 228 -1.41 -20.69 -16.32
N ILE A 229 -2.71 -20.73 -16.03
CA ILE A 229 -3.33 -21.67 -15.08
C ILE A 229 -3.85 -22.91 -15.77
N ASN A 230 -4.19 -22.80 -17.06
CA ASN A 230 -4.75 -23.89 -17.84
C ASN A 230 -3.70 -24.66 -18.67
N ASP A 231 -2.41 -24.29 -18.55
CA ASP A 231 -1.26 -24.96 -19.16
C ASP A 231 -1.32 -24.97 -20.71
N ASN A 232 -1.77 -23.84 -21.29
CA ASN A 232 -1.85 -23.69 -22.75
C ASN A 232 -0.78 -22.73 -23.34
N SER A 233 0.15 -22.25 -22.51
CA SER A 233 1.23 -21.32 -22.85
C SER A 233 0.75 -19.90 -23.22
N ILE A 234 -0.44 -19.50 -22.82
CA ILE A 234 -0.95 -18.14 -22.90
C ILE A 234 -1.40 -17.76 -21.49
N ASP A 235 -0.84 -16.68 -20.97
CA ASP A 235 -1.22 -16.24 -19.61
C ASP A 235 -2.66 -15.71 -19.60
N GLU A 236 -3.46 -16.23 -18.68
CA GLU A 236 -4.78 -15.68 -18.39
C GLU A 236 -4.72 -14.41 -17.57
N ILE A 237 -5.68 -13.52 -17.78
CA ILE A 237 -5.92 -12.35 -16.93
C ILE A 237 -7.03 -12.67 -15.94
N ILE A 238 -6.68 -12.82 -14.67
CA ILE A 238 -7.57 -13.22 -13.59
C ILE A 238 -7.97 -11.98 -12.80
N VAL A 239 -9.26 -11.61 -12.84
CA VAL A 239 -9.76 -10.38 -12.21
C VAL A 239 -10.71 -10.72 -11.07
N THR A 240 -10.41 -10.24 -9.88
CA THR A 240 -11.39 -10.25 -8.79
C THR A 240 -12.29 -9.04 -8.90
N ASN A 241 -13.59 -9.29 -8.96
CA ASN A 241 -14.63 -8.27 -9.09
C ASN A 241 -15.70 -8.43 -8.00
N ILE A 242 -16.12 -7.30 -7.43
CA ILE A 242 -17.33 -7.19 -6.62
C ILE A 242 -18.31 -6.26 -7.34
N THR A 243 -19.54 -6.72 -7.54
CA THR A 243 -20.59 -5.90 -8.13
C THR A 243 -21.19 -4.91 -7.14
N GLY A 244 -21.93 -3.92 -7.63
CA GLY A 244 -22.60 -2.91 -6.80
C GLY A 244 -23.55 -3.48 -5.74
N ASN A 245 -24.02 -4.72 -5.90
CA ASN A 245 -24.79 -5.44 -4.88
C ASN A 245 -23.91 -6.20 -3.87
N ASN A 246 -22.64 -5.88 -3.80
CA ASN A 246 -21.66 -6.48 -2.90
C ASN A 246 -21.48 -8.00 -3.09
N VAL A 247 -21.64 -8.48 -4.31
CA VAL A 247 -21.54 -9.90 -4.69
C VAL A 247 -20.24 -10.13 -5.46
N LEU A 248 -19.44 -11.11 -5.02
CA LEU A 248 -18.29 -11.58 -5.79
C LEU A 248 -18.74 -12.07 -7.17
N ASN A 249 -18.08 -11.53 -8.19
CA ASN A 249 -18.35 -11.82 -9.59
C ASN A 249 -17.04 -11.81 -10.40
N SER A 250 -16.03 -12.53 -9.88
CA SER A 250 -14.71 -12.61 -10.49
C SER A 250 -14.78 -13.32 -11.85
N PHE A 251 -13.83 -13.02 -12.71
CA PHE A 251 -13.79 -13.55 -14.07
C PHE A 251 -12.35 -13.73 -14.56
N VAL A 252 -12.22 -14.49 -15.64
CA VAL A 252 -10.94 -14.76 -16.29
C VAL A 252 -11.05 -14.46 -17.78
N LEU A 253 -10.10 -13.67 -18.28
CA LEU A 253 -9.94 -13.40 -19.70
C LEU A 253 -8.77 -14.20 -20.26
N GLU A 254 -8.89 -14.65 -21.50
CA GLU A 254 -7.82 -15.30 -22.25
C GLU A 254 -7.83 -14.78 -23.70
N TYR A 255 -6.68 -14.72 -24.32
CA TYR A 255 -6.55 -14.31 -25.72
C TYR A 255 -6.83 -15.47 -26.66
N LYS A 256 -7.91 -15.36 -27.44
CA LYS A 256 -8.33 -16.33 -28.44
C LYS A 256 -8.79 -15.60 -29.71
N ASP A 257 -8.43 -16.13 -30.85
CA ASP A 257 -8.86 -15.58 -32.15
C ASP A 257 -8.63 -14.06 -32.30
N LYS A 258 -7.47 -13.59 -31.82
CA LYS A 258 -7.09 -12.16 -31.82
C LYS A 258 -7.96 -11.25 -30.93
N GLN A 259 -8.62 -11.83 -29.95
CA GLN A 259 -9.48 -11.09 -29.02
C GLN A 259 -9.30 -11.62 -27.59
N TYR A 260 -9.46 -10.76 -26.59
CA TYR A 260 -9.59 -11.18 -25.20
C TYR A 260 -11.03 -11.59 -24.96
N VAL A 261 -11.24 -12.86 -24.65
CA VAL A 261 -12.56 -13.44 -24.39
C VAL A 261 -12.66 -13.88 -22.93
N THR A 262 -13.85 -13.79 -22.37
CA THR A 262 -14.12 -14.30 -21.02
C THR A 262 -14.26 -15.82 -21.09
N ILE A 263 -13.29 -16.55 -20.52
CA ILE A 263 -13.33 -18.03 -20.46
C ILE A 263 -14.01 -18.54 -19.20
N ALA A 264 -14.08 -17.71 -18.15
CA ALA A 264 -14.81 -18.01 -16.93
C ALA A 264 -15.39 -16.72 -16.34
N SER A 265 -16.59 -16.78 -15.79
CA SER A 265 -17.27 -15.65 -15.16
C SER A 265 -18.10 -16.11 -13.97
N GLN A 266 -18.63 -15.15 -13.22
CA GLN A 266 -19.46 -15.40 -12.04
C GLN A 266 -18.78 -16.24 -10.95
N LEU A 267 -17.46 -16.21 -10.91
CA LEU A 267 -16.67 -16.89 -9.91
C LEU A 267 -16.87 -16.23 -8.54
N LYS A 268 -17.33 -16.98 -7.56
CA LYS A 268 -17.64 -16.49 -6.19
C LYS A 268 -16.43 -16.57 -5.28
N TRP A 269 -15.28 -16.13 -5.78
CA TRP A 269 -13.98 -16.20 -5.13
C TRP A 269 -13.26 -14.87 -5.18
N PHE A 270 -12.63 -14.48 -4.06
CA PHE A 270 -11.45 -13.65 -4.08
C PHE A 270 -10.31 -14.50 -4.63
N LEU A 271 -9.67 -14.06 -5.69
CA LEU A 271 -8.64 -14.82 -6.40
C LEU A 271 -7.28 -14.17 -6.25
N ARG A 272 -6.23 -14.97 -6.14
CA ARG A 272 -4.83 -14.55 -6.11
C ARG A 272 -3.95 -15.65 -6.68
N VAL A 273 -3.03 -15.27 -7.56
CA VAL A 273 -1.97 -16.16 -8.04
C VAL A 273 -0.72 -15.96 -7.18
N LEU A 274 -0.19 -17.07 -6.65
CA LEU A 274 1.14 -17.12 -6.04
C LEU A 274 2.12 -17.73 -7.03
N ASN A 275 3.39 -17.30 -6.93
CA ASN A 275 4.48 -17.81 -7.77
C ASN A 275 4.18 -17.71 -9.28
N SER A 276 3.59 -16.60 -9.71
CA SER A 276 3.15 -16.39 -11.11
C SER A 276 4.27 -16.47 -12.14
N ASN A 277 5.50 -16.30 -11.71
CA ASN A 277 6.71 -16.39 -12.53
C ASN A 277 7.43 -17.75 -12.42
N THR A 278 6.76 -18.77 -11.91
CA THR A 278 7.25 -20.15 -11.93
C THR A 278 6.49 -20.95 -12.98
N MET A 279 7.06 -22.10 -13.38
CA MET A 279 6.42 -23.02 -14.33
C MET A 279 5.06 -23.55 -13.82
N TYR A 280 4.79 -23.45 -12.51
CA TYR A 280 3.57 -23.95 -11.88
C TYR A 280 2.96 -22.88 -10.96
N PRO A 281 2.28 -21.89 -11.52
CA PRO A 281 1.60 -20.88 -10.72
C PRO A 281 0.48 -21.52 -9.89
N LEU A 282 0.30 -21.02 -8.68
CA LEU A 282 -0.72 -21.51 -7.77
C LEU A 282 -1.87 -20.51 -7.67
N LEU A 283 -3.01 -20.83 -8.28
CA LEU A 283 -4.23 -20.04 -8.10
C LEU A 283 -4.90 -20.39 -6.78
N LEU A 284 -5.09 -19.39 -5.93
CA LEU A 284 -5.81 -19.49 -4.66
C LEU A 284 -7.15 -18.79 -4.76
N GLY A 285 -8.14 -19.35 -4.04
CA GLY A 285 -9.48 -18.79 -3.92
C GLY A 285 -9.95 -18.75 -2.48
N GLN A 286 -10.60 -17.65 -2.10
CA GLN A 286 -11.23 -17.47 -0.80
C GLN A 286 -12.66 -16.96 -0.99
N ARG A 287 -13.64 -17.62 -0.35
CA ARG A 287 -15.05 -17.19 -0.42
C ARG A 287 -15.27 -16.00 0.51
N LYS A 288 -16.20 -15.13 0.15
CA LYS A 288 -16.62 -14.03 1.01
C LYS A 288 -17.52 -14.55 2.13
N TRP A 289 -17.23 -14.14 3.38
CA TRP A 289 -18.12 -14.36 4.53
C TRP A 289 -18.94 -13.13 4.85
N ILE A 290 -19.97 -13.29 5.65
CA ILE A 290 -20.95 -12.23 5.91
C ILE A 290 -20.34 -11.13 6.81
N ASP A 291 -19.80 -11.52 7.96
CA ASP A 291 -19.34 -10.54 8.98
C ASP A 291 -17.88 -10.11 8.77
N LYS A 292 -17.01 -11.06 8.44
CA LYS A 292 -15.59 -10.85 8.17
C LYS A 292 -15.23 -11.48 6.84
N PRO A 293 -15.04 -10.71 5.77
CA PRO A 293 -14.98 -11.24 4.41
C PRO A 293 -13.92 -12.31 4.21
N PHE A 294 -12.82 -12.26 4.96
CA PHE A 294 -11.69 -13.19 4.87
C PHE A 294 -11.67 -14.28 5.95
N ASN A 295 -12.79 -14.51 6.65
CA ASN A 295 -12.86 -15.54 7.70
C ASN A 295 -13.22 -16.94 7.17
N THR A 296 -13.10 -17.16 5.87
CA THR A 296 -13.30 -18.49 5.25
C THR A 296 -11.95 -19.14 4.96
N PRO A 297 -11.93 -20.48 4.84
CA PRO A 297 -10.73 -21.17 4.39
C PRO A 297 -10.30 -20.73 2.97
N ILE A 298 -9.01 -20.81 2.72
CA ILE A 298 -8.42 -20.59 1.40
C ILE A 298 -8.24 -21.97 0.72
N TYR A 299 -8.57 -22.02 -0.56
CA TYR A 299 -8.50 -23.22 -1.39
C TYR A 299 -7.56 -23.00 -2.57
N SER A 300 -6.92 -24.06 -3.03
CA SER A 300 -6.33 -24.06 -4.36
C SER A 300 -7.44 -24.23 -5.40
N ILE A 301 -7.36 -23.44 -6.45
CA ILE A 301 -8.28 -23.48 -7.59
C ILE A 301 -7.51 -24.04 -8.79
N LYS A 302 -8.14 -24.93 -9.54
CA LYS A 302 -7.55 -25.54 -10.72
C LYS A 302 -8.48 -25.42 -11.91
N TRP A 303 -7.87 -25.39 -13.09
CA TRP A 303 -8.58 -25.54 -14.35
C TRP A 303 -8.79 -27.01 -14.67
N GLU A 304 -10.02 -27.47 -14.64
CA GLU A 304 -10.39 -28.86 -14.93
C GLU A 304 -11.72 -28.91 -15.69
N ASN A 305 -11.80 -29.68 -16.76
CA ASN A 305 -13.00 -29.82 -17.59
C ASN A 305 -13.56 -28.48 -18.11
N ASN A 306 -12.69 -27.57 -18.54
CA ASN A 306 -13.01 -26.21 -19.00
C ASN A 306 -13.69 -25.32 -17.96
N GLU A 307 -13.40 -25.54 -16.69
CA GLU A 307 -13.90 -24.72 -15.58
C GLU A 307 -12.86 -24.57 -14.48
N TYR A 308 -12.90 -23.42 -13.79
CA TYR A 308 -12.13 -23.20 -12.57
C TYR A 308 -12.87 -23.83 -11.38
N ARG A 309 -12.27 -24.84 -10.77
CA ARG A 309 -12.86 -25.60 -9.67
C ARG A 309 -12.01 -25.56 -8.42
N GLU A 310 -12.71 -25.62 -7.27
CA GLU A 310 -12.08 -25.86 -5.98
C GLU A 310 -11.41 -27.24 -5.98
N SER A 311 -10.11 -27.28 -5.65
CA SER A 311 -9.35 -28.52 -5.60
C SER A 311 -9.07 -28.93 -4.16
N LYS A 312 -8.17 -28.25 -3.46
CA LYS A 312 -7.74 -28.62 -2.12
C LYS A 312 -7.81 -27.45 -1.15
N LYS A 313 -8.38 -27.68 0.04
CA LYS A 313 -8.26 -26.73 1.15
C LYS A 313 -6.79 -26.61 1.56
N THR A 314 -6.31 -25.38 1.68
CA THR A 314 -4.94 -25.11 2.12
C THR A 314 -4.83 -25.14 3.65
N ASN A 315 -3.62 -25.32 4.16
CA ASN A 315 -3.33 -25.23 5.60
C ASN A 315 -2.93 -23.80 6.01
N ILE A 316 -3.50 -22.79 5.35
CA ILE A 316 -3.29 -21.39 5.69
C ILE A 316 -4.17 -21.04 6.91
N PRO A 317 -3.63 -20.35 7.94
CA PRO A 317 -4.40 -19.92 9.10
C PRO A 317 -5.68 -19.17 8.73
N GLN A 318 -6.76 -19.46 9.45
CA GLN A 318 -8.04 -18.79 9.24
C GLN A 318 -7.96 -17.29 9.64
N GLY A 319 -8.69 -16.46 8.93
CA GLY A 319 -8.70 -15.01 9.15
C GLY A 319 -7.67 -14.23 8.34
N LEU A 320 -6.76 -14.92 7.64
CA LEU A 320 -5.86 -14.28 6.69
C LEU A 320 -6.56 -14.04 5.35
N SER A 321 -6.26 -12.91 4.74
CA SER A 321 -6.73 -12.55 3.40
C SER A 321 -5.87 -13.25 2.34
N VAL A 322 -6.52 -13.81 1.31
CA VAL A 322 -5.81 -14.39 0.16
C VAL A 322 -4.86 -13.40 -0.53
N TYR A 323 -5.07 -12.11 -0.38
CA TYR A 323 -4.27 -11.07 -1.05
C TYR A 323 -2.92 -10.82 -0.40
N GLY A 324 -2.87 -10.80 0.93
CA GLY A 324 -1.66 -10.47 1.67
C GLY A 324 -0.90 -11.71 2.15
N ILE A 325 -0.78 -12.73 1.31
CA ILE A 325 -0.04 -13.96 1.66
C ILE A 325 0.92 -14.37 0.55
N THR A 326 1.98 -15.05 0.96
CA THR A 326 2.84 -15.87 0.08
C THR A 326 3.29 -17.13 0.82
N ILE A 327 3.70 -18.15 0.07
CA ILE A 327 4.16 -19.42 0.61
C ILE A 327 5.51 -19.71 -0.02
N ASP A 328 6.57 -19.72 0.78
CA ASP A 328 7.92 -19.96 0.27
C ASP A 328 8.86 -20.53 1.33
N SER A 329 9.96 -21.14 0.86
CA SER A 329 11.12 -21.48 1.67
C SER A 329 12.13 -20.34 1.59
N MET A 330 12.24 -19.54 2.66
CA MET A 330 13.12 -18.37 2.71
C MET A 330 14.61 -18.72 2.93
N GLY A 331 14.95 -19.97 3.07
CA GLY A 331 16.30 -20.46 3.25
C GLY A 331 16.62 -21.57 2.28
N LYS A 332 17.89 -21.73 1.92
CA LYS A 332 18.34 -22.79 1.01
C LYS A 332 17.98 -24.18 1.56
N GLY A 333 16.94 -24.81 0.96
CA GLY A 333 16.43 -26.10 1.45
C GLY A 333 15.71 -26.04 2.80
N GLY A 334 15.33 -24.85 3.27
CA GLY A 334 14.53 -24.65 4.48
C GLY A 334 13.07 -25.09 4.33
N PRO A 335 12.33 -25.19 5.44
CA PRO A 335 10.92 -25.52 5.38
C PRO A 335 10.11 -24.38 4.76
N GLU A 336 9.10 -24.71 3.96
CA GLU A 336 8.11 -23.73 3.50
C GLU A 336 7.40 -23.08 4.68
N ARG A 337 7.20 -21.79 4.58
CA ARG A 337 6.50 -20.95 5.54
C ARG A 337 5.42 -20.16 4.86
N ILE A 338 4.40 -19.78 5.63
CA ILE A 338 3.39 -18.84 5.19
C ILE A 338 3.80 -17.48 5.71
N ILE A 339 3.98 -16.53 4.80
CA ILE A 339 4.27 -15.13 5.11
C ILE A 339 2.99 -14.35 4.81
N ALA A 340 2.50 -13.58 5.76
CA ALA A 340 1.20 -12.93 5.61
C ALA A 340 1.17 -11.54 6.26
N LEU A 341 0.28 -10.69 5.75
CA LEU A 341 -0.16 -9.49 6.44
C LEU A 341 -1.41 -9.80 7.25
N ASP A 342 -1.41 -9.47 8.54
CA ASP A 342 -2.61 -9.56 9.38
C ASP A 342 -3.59 -8.40 9.09
N GLU A 343 -4.73 -8.37 9.80
CA GLU A 343 -5.76 -7.33 9.65
C GLU A 343 -5.26 -5.91 10.00
N TYR A 344 -4.14 -5.80 10.72
CA TYR A 344 -3.49 -4.53 11.09
C TYR A 344 -2.28 -4.19 10.21
N ASP A 345 -2.05 -4.98 9.15
CA ASP A 345 -0.92 -4.87 8.24
C ASP A 345 0.46 -5.13 8.89
N HIS A 346 0.51 -5.92 9.98
CA HIS A 346 1.78 -6.47 10.45
C HIS A 346 2.19 -7.66 9.60
N LEU A 347 3.48 -7.74 9.28
CA LEU A 347 4.05 -8.88 8.59
C LEU A 347 4.24 -10.02 9.58
N CYS A 348 3.64 -11.17 9.28
CA CYS A 348 3.62 -12.35 10.11
C CYS A 348 4.23 -13.55 9.37
N VAL A 349 4.91 -14.42 10.10
CA VAL A 349 5.45 -15.68 9.58
C VAL A 349 4.82 -16.83 10.36
N TYR A 350 4.23 -17.78 9.62
CA TYR A 350 3.58 -18.96 10.18
C TYR A 350 4.30 -20.23 9.72
N LYS A 351 4.28 -21.25 10.59
CA LYS A 351 4.74 -22.58 10.23
C LYS A 351 3.75 -23.24 9.29
N LYS A 352 4.23 -23.73 8.14
CA LYS A 352 3.37 -24.57 7.27
C LYS A 352 3.29 -25.99 7.88
N THR A 353 2.16 -26.32 8.48
CA THR A 353 1.94 -27.66 9.04
C THR A 353 1.61 -28.66 7.93
N GLN A 354 2.26 -29.82 7.98
CA GLN A 354 1.98 -30.93 7.04
C GLN A 354 0.86 -31.87 7.51
N LYS A 355 0.28 -31.61 8.71
CA LYS A 355 -0.77 -32.48 9.27
C LYS A 355 -2.09 -32.28 8.53
N PRO A 356 -2.85 -33.37 8.25
CA PRO A 356 -4.21 -33.26 7.74
C PRO A 356 -5.07 -32.42 8.71
N LEU A 357 -5.90 -31.55 8.16
CA LEU A 357 -6.77 -30.64 8.94
C LEU A 357 -7.69 -31.33 9.96
N GLU A 358 -8.03 -32.58 9.70
CA GLU A 358 -8.88 -33.44 10.58
C GLU A 358 -8.26 -33.72 11.95
N GLN A 359 -6.95 -33.49 12.11
CA GLN A 359 -6.21 -33.74 13.36
C GLN A 359 -5.81 -32.44 14.09
N ILE A 360 -6.17 -31.28 13.56
CA ILE A 360 -5.86 -30.00 14.16
C ILE A 360 -7.09 -29.50 14.91
N HIS A 361 -7.18 -29.81 16.18
CA HIS A 361 -8.14 -29.17 17.10
C HIS A 361 -7.59 -27.79 17.47
N VAL A 362 -7.65 -26.82 16.55
CA VAL A 362 -7.20 -25.45 16.81
C VAL A 362 -8.39 -24.56 17.07
N ILE A 363 -8.64 -24.37 18.33
CA ILE A 363 -9.34 -23.19 18.84
C ILE A 363 -8.23 -22.14 19.13
N GLY A 364 -8.02 -21.21 18.18
CA GLY A 364 -7.07 -20.10 18.33
C GLY A 364 -5.65 -20.40 17.83
N GLY A 365 -5.33 -19.93 16.62
CA GLY A 365 -4.08 -20.19 15.89
C GLY A 365 -2.80 -19.52 16.42
N SER A 366 -2.55 -19.54 17.73
CA SER A 366 -1.31 -18.99 18.31
C SER A 366 -0.10 -19.90 18.10
N ASP A 367 -0.30 -21.21 17.95
CA ASP A 367 0.80 -22.21 17.89
C ASP A 367 1.51 -22.25 16.52
N GLU A 368 0.93 -21.64 15.50
CA GLU A 368 1.48 -21.60 14.14
C GLU A 368 2.29 -20.31 13.86
N LEU A 369 2.05 -19.23 14.61
CA LEU A 369 2.77 -17.97 14.46
C LEU A 369 4.18 -18.08 15.01
N ILE A 370 5.18 -17.89 14.13
CA ILE A 370 6.60 -17.94 14.52
C ILE A 370 7.12 -16.54 14.84
N TRP A 371 6.69 -15.56 14.03
CA TRP A 371 7.18 -14.19 14.13
C TRP A 371 6.15 -13.18 13.65
N LYS A 372 6.19 -12.00 14.24
CA LYS A 372 5.36 -10.86 13.85
C LYS A 372 6.17 -9.57 13.92
N SER A 373 6.06 -8.72 12.90
CA SER A 373 6.74 -7.43 12.85
C SER A 373 6.19 -6.46 13.89
N GLN A 374 7.04 -5.60 14.41
CA GLN A 374 6.61 -4.43 15.17
C GLN A 374 6.10 -3.32 14.24
N ASP A 375 6.74 -3.16 13.09
CA ASP A 375 6.33 -2.24 12.03
C ASP A 375 5.13 -2.78 11.26
N ILE A 376 4.35 -1.84 10.70
CA ILE A 376 3.27 -2.13 9.76
C ILE A 376 3.78 -1.94 8.34
N PHE A 377 3.46 -2.89 7.48
CA PHE A 377 3.78 -2.87 6.05
C PHE A 377 2.51 -2.75 5.21
N GLY A 378 2.66 -2.77 3.88
CA GLY A 378 1.52 -2.69 2.99
C GLY A 378 0.81 -1.36 3.08
N GLY A 379 -0.48 -1.42 3.35
CA GLY A 379 -1.39 -0.28 3.29
C GLY A 379 -1.95 -0.13 1.88
N THR A 380 -3.27 -0.10 1.79
CA THR A 380 -3.98 0.02 0.52
C THR A 380 -5.16 0.96 0.67
N SER A 381 -5.49 1.65 -0.39
CA SER A 381 -6.76 2.37 -0.53
C SER A 381 -7.76 1.59 -1.38
N ASN A 382 -7.39 0.38 -1.83
CA ASN A 382 -8.29 -0.49 -2.58
C ASN A 382 -9.20 -1.26 -1.61
N ALA A 383 -10.50 -1.09 -1.77
CA ALA A 383 -11.48 -1.54 -0.78
C ALA A 383 -12.85 -1.82 -1.40
N PHE A 384 -13.69 -2.49 -0.62
CA PHE A 384 -15.10 -2.67 -0.93
C PHE A 384 -15.93 -2.47 0.33
N ASP A 385 -17.20 -2.12 0.13
CA ASP A 385 -18.17 -1.90 1.19
C ASP A 385 -18.78 -3.23 1.63
N MET A 386 -18.76 -3.51 2.93
CA MET A 386 -19.39 -4.68 3.54
C MET A 386 -20.74 -4.38 4.17
N THR A 387 -21.18 -3.12 4.15
CA THR A 387 -22.43 -2.69 4.76
C THR A 387 -23.58 -3.54 4.22
N MET A 388 -24.27 -4.23 5.11
CA MET A 388 -25.51 -4.90 4.74
C MET A 388 -26.59 -3.83 4.60
N ASN A 389 -27.28 -3.82 3.44
CA ASN A 389 -28.49 -3.03 3.28
C ASN A 389 -29.60 -3.65 4.15
N ASP A 390 -29.63 -3.29 5.40
CA ASP A 390 -30.77 -3.61 6.26
C ASP A 390 -31.87 -2.59 5.97
N PHE A 391 -32.83 -2.98 5.15
CA PHE A 391 -33.99 -2.17 4.77
C PHE A 391 -34.94 -1.91 5.96
N THR A 392 -34.67 -2.44 7.14
CA THR A 392 -35.55 -2.38 8.32
C THR A 392 -35.21 -1.26 9.30
N THR A 393 -33.98 -0.75 9.27
CA THR A 393 -33.54 0.35 10.13
C THR A 393 -33.23 1.57 9.26
N GLY A 394 -34.12 2.54 9.22
CA GLY A 394 -33.97 3.82 8.48
C GLY A 394 -32.94 4.79 9.11
N GLY A 395 -31.85 4.28 9.64
CA GLY A 395 -30.72 5.05 10.17
C GLY A 395 -29.52 5.00 9.24
N ASP A 396 -28.72 6.07 9.21
CA ASP A 396 -27.41 6.10 8.56
C ASP A 396 -26.53 5.01 9.21
N GLN A 397 -26.36 3.89 8.50
CA GLN A 397 -25.47 2.82 8.97
C GLN A 397 -24.03 3.24 8.66
N ASP A 398 -23.14 3.17 9.64
CA ASP A 398 -21.72 3.36 9.45
C ASP A 398 -21.22 2.37 8.38
N LYS A 399 -20.64 2.88 7.31
CA LYS A 399 -20.09 2.05 6.22
C LYS A 399 -18.98 1.18 6.76
N GLU A 400 -19.13 -0.13 6.62
CA GLU A 400 -18.09 -1.10 6.96
C GLU A 400 -17.19 -1.34 5.74
N ILE A 401 -16.09 -0.59 5.67
CA ILE A 401 -15.13 -0.66 4.55
C ILE A 401 -14.07 -1.71 4.84
N THR A 402 -13.96 -2.70 3.97
CA THR A 402 -12.88 -3.71 4.00
C THR A 402 -11.83 -3.38 2.96
N TYR A 403 -10.59 -3.26 3.41
CA TYR A 403 -9.41 -3.05 2.57
C TYR A 403 -8.75 -4.38 2.22
N ILE A 404 -8.37 -4.57 0.96
CA ILE A 404 -7.58 -5.74 0.56
C ILE A 404 -6.09 -5.48 0.86
N ASN A 405 -5.36 -6.52 1.31
CA ASN A 405 -3.92 -6.37 1.53
C ASN A 405 -3.18 -6.25 0.18
N VAL A 406 -2.01 -5.61 0.21
CA VAL A 406 -1.07 -5.65 -0.92
C VAL A 406 -0.44 -7.04 -1.03
N ARG A 407 0.09 -7.37 -2.21
CA ARG A 407 0.84 -8.63 -2.41
C ARG A 407 2.15 -8.63 -1.62
N ILE A 408 2.67 -9.81 -1.35
CA ILE A 408 4.01 -10.06 -0.83
C ILE A 408 4.75 -10.83 -1.90
N LEU A 409 5.92 -10.35 -2.33
CA LEU A 409 6.77 -11.05 -3.27
C LEU A 409 7.93 -11.72 -2.56
N THR A 410 8.38 -12.88 -3.08
CA THR A 410 9.57 -13.58 -2.61
C THR A 410 10.48 -13.89 -3.79
N TYR A 411 11.71 -13.41 -3.74
CA TYR A 411 12.72 -13.59 -4.78
C TYR A 411 14.12 -13.68 -4.19
N ASP A 412 14.98 -14.45 -4.83
CA ASP A 412 16.43 -14.45 -4.61
C ASP A 412 17.04 -13.36 -5.49
N ILE A 413 16.99 -12.11 -5.01
CA ILE A 413 17.45 -10.94 -5.79
C ILE A 413 18.98 -10.92 -5.86
N ASN A 414 19.66 -11.24 -4.77
CA ASN A 414 21.12 -11.19 -4.66
C ASN A 414 21.79 -12.47 -5.17
N LYS A 415 21.03 -13.47 -5.62
CA LYS A 415 21.47 -14.76 -6.16
C LYS A 415 22.33 -15.58 -5.18
N ASP A 416 22.09 -15.44 -3.87
CA ASP A 416 22.78 -16.20 -2.82
C ASP A 416 22.12 -17.56 -2.50
N GLY A 417 20.99 -17.84 -3.12
CA GLY A 417 20.19 -19.06 -2.97
C GLY A 417 19.19 -19.00 -1.81
N LYS A 418 18.99 -17.83 -1.19
CA LYS A 418 17.90 -17.55 -0.28
C LYS A 418 16.96 -16.55 -0.94
N LYS A 419 15.68 -16.64 -0.60
CA LYS A 419 14.70 -15.67 -1.11
C LYS A 419 14.44 -14.59 -0.09
N GLU A 420 14.50 -13.35 -0.54
CA GLU A 420 14.08 -12.18 0.22
C GLU A 420 12.59 -11.94 0.03
N VAL A 421 12.01 -11.26 1.01
CA VAL A 421 10.67 -10.69 0.92
C VAL A 421 10.75 -9.26 0.41
N ILE A 422 10.03 -8.99 -0.67
CA ILE A 422 9.84 -7.63 -1.18
C ILE A 422 8.43 -7.18 -0.78
N ILE A 423 8.35 -6.08 -0.05
CA ILE A 423 7.07 -5.56 0.45
C ILE A 423 7.04 -4.03 0.46
N VAL A 424 5.91 -3.48 0.02
CA VAL A 424 5.67 -2.04 0.09
C VAL A 424 5.20 -1.61 1.48
N LYS A 425 5.55 -0.40 1.87
CA LYS A 425 5.01 0.33 3.02
C LYS A 425 4.46 1.65 2.53
N ASN A 426 3.14 1.73 2.38
CA ASN A 426 2.46 2.97 2.02
C ASN A 426 2.27 3.83 3.27
N LEU A 427 2.68 5.10 3.17
CA LEU A 427 2.73 6.03 4.29
C LEU A 427 1.56 7.00 4.21
N ALA A 428 0.77 7.01 5.28
CA ALA A 428 -0.33 7.96 5.43
C ALA A 428 0.15 9.25 6.12
N PRO A 429 -0.24 10.42 5.65
CA PRO A 429 -0.02 11.68 6.37
C PRO A 429 -0.71 11.59 7.74
N GLY A 430 0.03 11.71 8.84
CA GLY A 430 -0.53 11.65 10.19
C GLY A 430 -0.84 10.24 10.73
N GLY A 431 -0.30 9.18 10.10
CA GLY A 431 -0.51 7.79 10.53
C GLY A 431 -1.89 7.22 10.15
N ARG A 432 -2.19 6.01 10.62
CA ARG A 432 -3.46 5.30 10.34
C ARG A 432 -4.51 5.59 11.43
N LEU A 433 -4.77 6.87 11.71
CA LEU A 433 -5.67 7.29 12.78
C LEU A 433 -7.15 7.04 12.50
N PHE A 434 -7.53 6.82 11.24
CA PHE A 434 -8.93 6.61 10.85
C PHE A 434 -9.16 5.22 10.29
N LYS A 435 -10.01 4.45 10.95
CA LYS A 435 -10.35 3.07 10.57
C LYS A 435 -10.93 2.96 9.15
N ASN A 436 -11.68 3.96 8.72
CA ASN A 436 -12.45 3.96 7.48
C ASN A 436 -11.91 4.89 6.37
N VAL A 437 -10.78 5.56 6.58
CA VAL A 437 -10.18 6.45 5.57
C VAL A 437 -8.68 6.17 5.48
N ARG A 438 -8.27 5.53 4.39
CA ARG A 438 -6.86 5.24 4.11
C ARG A 438 -6.40 6.08 2.92
N ILE A 439 -5.72 7.18 3.23
CA ILE A 439 -5.10 8.06 2.22
C ILE A 439 -3.59 7.91 2.37
N PHE A 440 -2.93 7.51 1.30
CA PHE A 440 -1.49 7.38 1.24
C PHE A 440 -0.94 8.38 0.21
N THR A 441 0.15 9.04 0.56
CA THR A 441 0.78 10.05 -0.29
C THR A 441 2.25 9.78 -0.58
N LYS A 442 2.82 8.83 0.15
CA LYS A 442 4.21 8.42 0.05
C LYS A 442 4.30 6.91 0.20
N SER A 443 5.38 6.32 -0.31
CA SER A 443 5.62 4.88 -0.22
C SER A 443 7.10 4.59 -0.09
N GLU A 444 7.42 3.43 0.45
CA GLU A 444 8.75 2.84 0.48
C GLU A 444 8.63 1.36 0.12
N LEU A 445 9.58 0.82 -0.60
CA LEU A 445 9.70 -0.61 -0.87
C LEU A 445 10.82 -1.18 -0.03
N TYR A 446 10.57 -2.28 0.62
CA TYR A 446 11.51 -2.97 1.50
C TYR A 446 11.92 -4.30 0.89
N ASN A 447 13.20 -4.63 1.03
CA ASN A 447 13.74 -5.98 0.84
C ASN A 447 14.16 -6.50 2.21
N LEU A 448 13.55 -7.61 2.62
CA LEU A 448 13.73 -8.21 3.93
C LEU A 448 14.24 -9.64 3.79
N GLU A 449 15.30 -9.98 4.49
CA GLU A 449 15.86 -11.33 4.54
C GLU A 449 15.50 -12.01 5.86
N TRP A 450 15.23 -13.31 5.82
CA TRP A 450 14.97 -14.12 7.00
C TRP A 450 16.27 -14.69 7.59
N ASP A 451 16.63 -14.30 8.82
CA ASP A 451 17.84 -14.77 9.51
C ASP A 451 17.64 -16.07 10.32
N GLY A 452 16.42 -16.61 10.34
CA GLY A 452 16.03 -17.77 11.13
C GLY A 452 15.20 -17.43 12.38
N LEU A 453 15.30 -16.21 12.88
CA LEU A 453 14.58 -15.71 14.06
C LEU A 453 13.58 -14.60 13.69
N GLY A 454 13.87 -13.83 12.64
CA GLY A 454 13.05 -12.71 12.19
C GLY A 454 13.49 -12.19 10.83
N PHE A 455 12.79 -11.15 10.36
CA PHE A 455 13.20 -10.43 9.17
C PHE A 455 14.18 -9.31 9.50
N ILE A 456 15.28 -9.27 8.75
CA ILE A 456 16.26 -8.19 8.75
C ILE A 456 16.08 -7.39 7.45
N GLN A 457 16.15 -6.07 7.54
CA GLN A 457 16.13 -5.22 6.36
C GLN A 457 17.49 -5.23 5.65
N ASN A 458 17.54 -5.76 4.43
CA ASN A 458 18.72 -5.64 3.57
C ASN A 458 18.83 -4.25 2.98
N TRP A 459 17.72 -3.78 2.37
CA TRP A 459 17.63 -2.43 1.84
C TRP A 459 16.18 -1.95 1.80
N ARG A 460 16.02 -0.66 1.63
CA ARG A 460 14.75 -0.02 1.27
C ARG A 460 14.98 1.08 0.26
N THR A 461 13.94 1.41 -0.47
CA THR A 461 13.97 2.58 -1.37
C THR A 461 13.99 3.88 -0.57
N LYS A 462 14.45 4.95 -1.20
CA LYS A 462 14.09 6.29 -0.74
C LYS A 462 12.57 6.45 -0.83
N THR A 463 12.05 7.39 -0.06
CA THR A 463 10.61 7.65 -0.05
C THR A 463 10.13 8.09 -1.43
N ILE A 464 9.22 7.32 -2.01
CA ILE A 464 8.56 7.58 -3.28
C ILE A 464 7.39 8.52 -3.02
N GLN A 465 7.27 9.58 -3.81
CA GLN A 465 6.10 10.46 -3.76
C GLN A 465 4.96 9.82 -4.55
N GLY A 466 3.90 9.43 -3.84
CA GLY A 466 2.76 8.74 -4.39
C GLY A 466 2.42 7.46 -3.62
N TYR A 467 1.29 6.90 -3.94
CA TYR A 467 0.76 5.66 -3.39
C TYR A 467 1.10 4.51 -4.33
N VAL A 468 1.84 3.50 -3.87
CA VAL A 468 2.05 2.28 -4.64
C VAL A 468 0.81 1.40 -4.52
N ALA A 469 0.05 1.33 -5.61
CA ALA A 469 -1.19 0.56 -5.68
C ALA A 469 -0.92 -0.95 -5.81
N ASP A 470 0.07 -1.31 -6.63
CA ASP A 470 0.57 -2.67 -6.80
C ASP A 470 2.00 -2.65 -7.32
N TYR A 471 2.69 -3.79 -7.29
CA TYR A 471 4.07 -3.91 -7.71
C TYR A 471 4.41 -5.35 -8.08
N GLN A 472 5.40 -5.51 -8.97
CA GLN A 472 5.90 -6.79 -9.45
C GLN A 472 7.43 -6.77 -9.59
N PHE A 473 8.00 -7.97 -9.65
CA PHE A 473 9.37 -8.18 -10.06
C PHE A 473 9.36 -9.14 -11.26
N LYS A 474 9.20 -8.56 -12.45
CA LYS A 474 9.04 -9.27 -13.71
C LYS A 474 9.69 -8.47 -14.85
N ASP A 475 10.04 -9.14 -15.92
CA ASP A 475 10.57 -8.56 -17.15
C ASP A 475 9.48 -7.74 -17.86
N ILE A 476 9.55 -6.40 -17.76
CA ILE A 476 8.59 -5.49 -18.38
C ILE A 476 8.99 -5.07 -19.79
N ASP A 477 10.28 -5.17 -20.13
CA ASP A 477 10.79 -4.68 -21.42
C ASP A 477 11.30 -5.77 -22.35
N ASN A 478 11.13 -7.01 -21.93
CA ASN A 478 11.41 -8.22 -22.70
C ASN A 478 12.90 -8.38 -23.05
N ASP A 479 13.80 -7.96 -22.17
CA ASP A 479 15.23 -8.13 -22.31
C ASP A 479 15.76 -9.43 -21.64
N GLY A 480 14.90 -10.15 -20.93
CA GLY A 480 15.18 -11.40 -20.23
C GLY A 480 15.61 -11.22 -18.77
N GLU A 481 15.70 -9.99 -18.28
CA GLU A 481 15.96 -9.67 -16.87
C GLU A 481 14.68 -9.15 -16.21
N ASN A 482 14.56 -9.29 -14.89
CA ASN A 482 13.39 -8.80 -14.16
C ASN A 482 13.65 -7.42 -13.56
N GLU A 483 12.69 -6.51 -13.70
CA GLU A 483 12.69 -5.21 -13.07
C GLU A 483 11.76 -5.17 -11.85
N ILE A 484 12.04 -4.28 -10.90
CA ILE A 484 11.05 -3.84 -9.95
C ILE A 484 10.10 -2.87 -10.67
N VAL A 485 8.86 -3.29 -10.84
CA VAL A 485 7.82 -2.50 -11.51
C VAL A 485 6.78 -2.05 -10.50
N LEU A 486 6.53 -0.73 -10.45
CA LEU A 486 5.60 -0.11 -9.49
C LEU A 486 4.47 0.59 -10.24
N ALA A 487 3.23 0.34 -9.83
CA ALA A 487 2.07 1.13 -10.21
C ALA A 487 1.83 2.20 -9.16
N ILE A 488 2.10 3.47 -9.49
CA ILE A 488 2.08 4.58 -8.54
C ILE A 488 0.89 5.51 -8.83
N GLY A 489 -0.01 5.63 -7.88
CA GLY A 489 -1.07 6.64 -7.87
C GLY A 489 -0.51 7.99 -7.41
N LEU A 490 -0.61 9.01 -8.26
CA LEU A 490 -0.17 10.38 -8.00
C LEU A 490 -1.29 11.24 -7.41
N SER A 491 -2.53 10.92 -7.79
CA SER A 491 -3.76 11.56 -7.34
C SER A 491 -4.94 10.61 -7.56
N MET A 492 -6.15 11.05 -7.24
CA MET A 492 -7.39 10.29 -7.46
C MET A 492 -7.62 9.89 -8.94
N SER A 493 -7.01 10.57 -9.89
CA SER A 493 -7.25 10.39 -11.32
C SER A 493 -6.01 10.28 -12.18
N ARG A 494 -4.84 10.10 -11.58
CA ARG A 494 -3.57 10.03 -12.31
C ARG A 494 -2.64 8.99 -11.70
N SER A 495 -2.06 8.16 -12.56
CA SER A 495 -1.09 7.14 -12.19
C SER A 495 0.09 7.14 -13.14
N VAL A 496 1.17 6.49 -12.75
CA VAL A 496 2.33 6.16 -13.59
C VAL A 496 2.78 4.74 -13.30
N ILE A 497 3.38 4.10 -14.30
CA ILE A 497 4.15 2.87 -14.13
C ILE A 497 5.62 3.22 -14.15
N VAL A 498 6.37 2.64 -13.25
CA VAL A 498 7.82 2.85 -13.10
C VAL A 498 8.52 1.51 -13.06
N ALA A 499 9.62 1.39 -13.77
CA ALA A 499 10.46 0.20 -13.76
C ALA A 499 11.90 0.56 -13.37
N TYR A 500 12.50 -0.30 -12.56
CA TYR A 500 13.88 -0.21 -12.10
C TYR A 500 14.61 -1.52 -12.36
N ASP A 501 15.69 -1.48 -13.14
CA ASP A 501 16.63 -2.59 -13.24
C ASP A 501 17.39 -2.71 -11.92
N LEU A 502 17.46 -3.91 -11.40
CA LEU A 502 18.31 -4.27 -10.29
C LEU A 502 19.55 -4.98 -10.86
N ASN A 503 20.48 -4.22 -11.41
CA ASN A 503 21.81 -4.78 -11.73
C ASN A 503 22.56 -4.97 -10.41
N MET A 504 22.53 -6.18 -9.86
CA MET A 504 23.34 -6.61 -8.73
C MET A 504 24.43 -7.59 -9.18
#